data_645bf8c4045743afd90e2c690755ebc0
#
_entry.id   645bf8c4045743afd90e2c690755ebc0
#
_cell.length_a   1.000
_cell.length_b   1.000
_cell.length_c   1.000
_cell.angle_alpha   90.00
_cell.angle_beta   90.00
_cell.angle_gamma   90.00
#
_symmetry.space_group_name_H-M   'P 1'
#
loop_
_entity.id
_entity.type
_entity.pdbx_description
1 polymer ?
#
loop_
_entity_poly.entity_id
_entity_poly.type
_entity_poly.pdbx_seq_one_letter_code
_entity_poly.pdbx_strand_id
1 'polypeptide(L)'
;MADLMWVQWYATVLRQNSFAEAVAEVAPIALRYGATQYQVHVSNDDRYKITQMTWVPSHAVWYTYWEGPEMIEFRARYSGKYQVPITYAWADEIAAGTLGSEVEDRSGAPEPTPVTSPRPG
;
A
#
# COMPACT_ATOMS: atom_id res chain seq x y z
N MET A 1 11.39 8.25 12.09
CA MET A 1 10.27 8.08 11.16
C MET A 1 10.48 6.88 10.32
N ALA A 2 9.39 6.15 10.07
CA ALA A 2 9.48 5.00 9.19
C ALA A 2 9.56 5.45 7.75
N ASP A 3 10.35 4.72 6.96
CA ASP A 3 10.35 4.93 5.52
C ASP A 3 9.22 4.15 4.89
N LEU A 4 8.69 4.68 3.82
CA LEU A 4 7.56 4.08 3.12
C LEU A 4 7.96 3.79 1.68
N MET A 5 7.81 2.53 1.27
CA MET A 5 7.98 2.17 -0.13
C MET A 5 6.63 2.06 -0.78
N TRP A 6 6.45 2.80 -1.85
CA TRP A 6 5.27 2.75 -2.71
C TRP A 6 5.59 1.94 -3.94
N VAL A 7 4.86 0.87 -4.17
CA VAL A 7 4.95 0.13 -5.43
C VAL A 7 3.64 0.30 -6.15
N GLN A 8 3.72 0.77 -7.38
CA GLN A 8 2.55 0.97 -8.21
C GLN A 8 2.52 -0.12 -9.26
N TRP A 9 1.63 -1.08 -9.07
CA TRP A 9 1.43 -2.16 -10.03
C TRP A 9 0.32 -1.78 -11.00
N TYR A 10 0.47 -2.19 -12.26
CA TYR A 10 -0.60 -2.09 -13.25
C TYR A 10 -0.83 -3.47 -13.80
N ALA A 11 -2.02 -4.01 -13.57
CA ALA A 11 -2.38 -5.32 -14.11
C ALA A 11 -2.54 -5.24 -15.63
N THR A 12 -2.28 -6.36 -16.32
CA THR A 12 -2.55 -6.42 -17.74
C THR A 12 -4.02 -6.70 -17.98
N VAL A 13 -4.44 -6.63 -19.23
CA VAL A 13 -5.84 -6.69 -19.62
C VAL A 13 -6.52 -7.93 -19.03
N LEU A 14 -7.63 -7.72 -18.35
CA LEU A 14 -8.49 -8.74 -17.74
C LEU A 14 -7.83 -9.51 -16.61
N ARG A 15 -6.69 -9.01 -16.08
CA ARG A 15 -6.00 -9.65 -14.95
C ARG A 15 -6.18 -8.87 -13.65
N GLN A 16 -6.96 -7.78 -13.67
CA GLN A 16 -7.00 -6.85 -12.56
C GLN A 16 -7.42 -7.50 -11.24
N ASN A 17 -8.43 -8.35 -11.26
CA ASN A 17 -8.91 -8.94 -10.01
C ASN A 17 -7.95 -10.00 -9.50
N SER A 18 -7.52 -10.91 -10.36
CA SER A 18 -6.64 -11.99 -9.92
C SER A 18 -5.28 -11.45 -9.51
N PHE A 19 -4.79 -10.40 -10.18
CA PHE A 19 -3.50 -9.85 -9.81
C PHE A 19 -3.59 -9.06 -8.53
N ALA A 20 -4.70 -8.34 -8.29
CA ALA A 20 -4.89 -7.63 -7.03
C ALA A 20 -4.88 -8.61 -5.85
N GLU A 21 -5.53 -9.77 -6.02
CA GLU A 21 -5.52 -10.79 -4.97
C GLU A 21 -4.12 -11.32 -4.73
N ALA A 22 -3.36 -11.51 -5.81
CA ALA A 22 -1.99 -11.99 -5.68
C ALA A 22 -1.11 -11.01 -4.92
N VAL A 23 -1.25 -9.71 -5.20
CA VAL A 23 -0.50 -8.69 -4.48
C VAL A 23 -0.91 -8.69 -3.01
N ALA A 24 -2.20 -8.82 -2.74
CA ALA A 24 -2.70 -8.86 -1.37
C ALA A 24 -2.14 -10.05 -0.59
N GLU A 25 -1.82 -11.15 -1.26
CA GLU A 25 -1.25 -12.32 -0.61
C GLU A 25 0.24 -12.18 -0.35
N VAL A 26 0.97 -11.48 -1.22
CA VAL A 26 2.42 -11.38 -1.09
C VAL A 26 2.84 -10.19 -0.23
N ALA A 27 1.98 -9.18 -0.09
CA ALA A 27 2.32 -7.99 0.66
C ALA A 27 2.59 -8.26 2.14
N PRO A 28 1.79 -9.07 2.85
CA PRO A 28 2.05 -9.30 4.29
C PRO A 28 3.34 -10.04 4.57
N ILE A 29 3.92 -10.69 3.58
CA ILE A 29 5.19 -11.40 3.78
C ILE A 29 6.29 -10.43 4.19
N ALA A 30 6.16 -9.15 3.81
CA ALA A 30 7.14 -8.14 4.21
C ALA A 30 7.31 -8.07 5.72
N LEU A 31 6.26 -8.38 6.49
CA LEU A 31 6.33 -8.36 7.95
C LEU A 31 7.34 -9.37 8.47
N ARG A 32 7.52 -10.49 7.76
CA ARG A 32 8.51 -11.48 8.16
C ARG A 32 9.93 -10.99 7.97
N TYR A 33 10.11 -9.96 7.16
CA TYR A 33 11.41 -9.39 6.87
C TYR A 33 11.72 -8.15 7.71
N GLY A 34 10.76 -7.75 8.56
CA GLY A 34 11.00 -6.62 9.44
C GLY A 34 10.18 -5.38 9.13
N ALA A 35 9.35 -5.42 8.12
CA ALA A 35 8.42 -4.32 7.87
C ALA A 35 7.45 -4.20 9.03
N THR A 36 7.00 -2.98 9.29
CA THR A 36 6.13 -2.71 10.43
C THR A 36 4.67 -2.60 10.04
N GLN A 37 4.40 -2.38 8.76
CA GLN A 37 3.03 -2.20 8.30
C GLN A 37 2.99 -2.37 6.79
N TYR A 38 1.87 -2.82 6.28
CA TYR A 38 1.65 -2.85 4.84
C TYR A 38 0.20 -2.47 4.56
N GLN A 39 -0.05 -2.02 3.33
CA GLN A 39 -1.39 -1.78 2.82
C GLN A 39 -1.39 -2.06 1.33
N VAL A 40 -2.52 -2.54 0.83
CA VAL A 40 -2.71 -2.75 -0.60
C VAL A 40 -4.01 -2.08 -0.97
N HIS A 41 -3.97 -1.23 -1.98
CA HIS A 41 -5.13 -0.45 -2.42
C HIS A 41 -5.36 -0.68 -3.90
N VAL A 42 -6.64 -0.78 -4.29
CA VAL A 42 -7.02 -0.81 -5.70
C VAL A 42 -7.77 0.47 -5.97
N SER A 43 -7.37 1.18 -7.02
CA SER A 43 -8.00 2.46 -7.35
C SER A 43 -9.47 2.26 -7.73
N ASN A 44 -10.34 3.11 -7.21
CA ASN A 44 -11.75 3.07 -7.60
C ASN A 44 -11.95 3.52 -9.04
N ASP A 45 -11.09 4.41 -9.52
CA ASP A 45 -11.23 4.97 -10.87
C ASP A 45 -10.58 4.10 -11.92
N ASP A 46 -9.60 3.30 -11.52
CA ASP A 46 -8.85 2.46 -12.46
C ASP A 46 -8.48 1.17 -11.74
N ARG A 47 -9.30 0.14 -11.95
CA ARG A 47 -9.13 -1.13 -11.23
C ARG A 47 -7.86 -1.88 -11.61
N TYR A 48 -7.17 -1.45 -12.66
CA TYR A 48 -5.88 -2.03 -13.02
C TYR A 48 -4.74 -1.47 -12.17
N LYS A 49 -4.98 -0.38 -11.46
CA LYS A 49 -3.96 0.31 -10.69
C LYS A 49 -4.02 -0.19 -9.25
N ILE A 50 -2.98 -0.91 -8.84
CA ILE A 50 -2.90 -1.54 -7.53
C ILE A 50 -1.67 -0.98 -6.83
N THR A 51 -1.87 -0.40 -5.65
CA THR A 51 -0.79 0.23 -4.90
C THR A 51 -0.45 -0.63 -3.70
N GLN A 52 0.83 -0.99 -3.59
CA GLN A 52 1.35 -1.73 -2.44
C GLN A 52 2.22 -0.78 -1.65
N MET A 53 1.87 -0.57 -0.39
CA MET A 53 2.58 0.34 0.50
C MET A 53 3.18 -0.47 1.63
N THR A 54 4.46 -0.26 1.89
CA THR A 54 5.17 -1.02 2.91
C THR A 54 6.00 -0.06 3.75
N TRP A 55 5.76 -0.06 5.06
CA TRP A 55 6.51 0.76 6.01
C TRP A 55 7.63 -0.08 6.59
N VAL A 56 8.84 0.43 6.50
CA VAL A 56 10.03 -0.30 6.94
C VAL A 56 10.89 0.60 7.82
N PRO A 57 11.62 0.00 8.79
CA PRO A 57 12.53 0.79 9.63
C PRO A 57 13.78 1.25 8.88
N SER A 58 14.11 0.60 7.77
CA SER A 58 15.26 1.00 6.96
C SER A 58 15.07 0.51 5.54
N HIS A 59 15.78 1.14 4.61
CA HIS A 59 15.73 0.71 3.21
C HIS A 59 16.22 -0.73 3.05
N ALA A 60 17.16 -1.15 3.88
CA ALA A 60 17.71 -2.51 3.77
C ALA A 60 16.63 -3.56 3.99
N VAL A 61 15.69 -3.30 4.90
CA VAL A 61 14.60 -4.25 5.15
C VAL A 61 13.75 -4.43 3.88
N TRP A 62 13.46 -3.33 3.20
CA TRP A 62 12.71 -3.41 1.95
C TRP A 62 13.44 -4.26 0.92
N TYR A 63 14.73 -4.02 0.71
CA TYR A 63 15.46 -4.74 -0.31
C TYR A 63 15.62 -6.22 0.04
N THR A 64 15.74 -6.55 1.34
CA THR A 64 15.77 -7.94 1.74
C THR A 64 14.46 -8.64 1.38
N TYR A 65 13.34 -7.97 1.56
CA TYR A 65 12.04 -8.49 1.16
C TYR A 65 11.92 -8.56 -0.36
N TRP A 66 12.22 -7.46 -1.04
CA TRP A 66 12.01 -7.36 -2.49
C TRP A 66 12.87 -8.34 -3.27
N GLU A 67 14.10 -8.55 -2.79
CA GLU A 67 15.01 -9.49 -3.42
C GLU A 67 14.96 -10.87 -2.78
N GLY A 68 14.05 -11.08 -1.85
CA GLY A 68 13.89 -12.36 -1.20
C GLY A 68 13.20 -13.38 -2.10
N PRO A 69 13.25 -14.66 -1.70
CA PRO A 69 12.74 -15.70 -2.58
C PRO A 69 11.25 -15.59 -2.89
N GLU A 70 10.46 -15.09 -1.93
CA GLU A 70 9.02 -15.00 -2.15
C GLU A 70 8.69 -13.97 -3.23
N MET A 71 9.37 -12.81 -3.20
CA MET A 71 9.09 -11.78 -4.19
C MET A 71 9.69 -12.12 -5.54
N ILE A 72 10.84 -12.78 -5.55
CA ILE A 72 11.42 -13.23 -6.82
C ILE A 72 10.49 -14.25 -7.46
N GLU A 73 9.98 -15.21 -6.69
CA GLU A 73 9.05 -16.19 -7.23
C GLU A 73 7.75 -15.53 -7.66
N PHE A 74 7.28 -14.56 -6.88
CA PHE A 74 6.05 -13.85 -7.23
C PHE A 74 6.18 -13.17 -8.59
N ARG A 75 7.27 -12.42 -8.79
CA ARG A 75 7.43 -11.72 -10.07
C ARG A 75 7.59 -12.68 -11.22
N ALA A 76 8.24 -13.84 -11.00
CA ALA A 76 8.38 -14.83 -12.05
C ALA A 76 7.05 -15.49 -12.38
N ARG A 77 6.28 -15.86 -11.34
CA ARG A 77 5.00 -16.54 -11.53
C ARG A 77 3.99 -15.66 -12.24
N TYR A 78 3.98 -14.38 -11.92
CA TYR A 78 2.99 -13.46 -12.48
C TYR A 78 3.53 -12.62 -13.62
N SER A 79 4.68 -13.00 -14.17
CA SER A 79 5.23 -12.35 -15.36
C SER A 79 4.18 -12.35 -16.47
N GLY A 80 3.99 -11.18 -17.07
CA GLY A 80 2.95 -11.01 -18.09
C GLY A 80 1.59 -10.65 -17.53
N LYS A 81 1.38 -10.76 -16.22
CA LYS A 81 0.12 -10.37 -15.59
C LYS A 81 0.16 -8.94 -15.10
N TYR A 82 1.31 -8.32 -15.09
CA TYR A 82 1.48 -6.92 -14.71
C TYR A 82 2.39 -6.24 -15.73
N GLN A 83 2.25 -4.93 -15.82
CA GLN A 83 3.02 -4.14 -16.79
C GLN A 83 4.40 -3.82 -16.24
N VAL A 84 5.36 -3.75 -17.13
CA VAL A 84 6.73 -3.37 -16.79
C VAL A 84 7.09 -2.11 -17.54
N PRO A 85 7.96 -1.26 -16.98
CA PRO A 85 8.68 -1.46 -15.71
C PRO A 85 7.76 -1.24 -14.52
N ILE A 86 8.09 -1.90 -13.42
CA ILE A 86 7.37 -1.67 -12.16
C ILE A 86 7.76 -0.28 -11.65
N THR A 87 6.76 0.49 -11.27
CA THR A 87 7.00 1.85 -10.76
C THR A 87 7.00 1.82 -9.24
N TYR A 88 8.07 2.32 -8.62
CA TYR A 88 8.11 2.41 -7.17
C TYR A 88 8.93 3.63 -6.75
N ALA A 89 8.64 4.09 -5.55
CA ALA A 89 9.28 5.29 -5.01
C ALA A 89 9.31 5.24 -3.50
N TRP A 90 10.39 5.76 -2.93
CA TRP A 90 10.46 5.96 -1.49
C TRP A 90 9.71 7.22 -1.11
N ALA A 91 9.09 7.19 0.07
CA ALA A 91 8.43 8.35 0.65
C ALA A 91 8.73 8.38 2.14
N ASP A 92 8.81 9.58 2.69
CA ASP A 92 8.97 9.76 4.12
C ASP A 92 7.59 9.98 4.72
N GLU A 93 7.28 9.24 5.77
CA GLU A 93 6.03 9.47 6.45
C GLU A 93 6.24 10.61 7.44
N ILE A 94 5.64 11.77 7.15
CA ILE A 94 5.83 12.95 7.98
C ILE A 94 4.67 13.19 8.93
N ALA A 95 3.57 12.46 8.79
CA ALA A 95 2.44 12.56 9.72
C ALA A 95 1.55 11.34 9.57
N ALA A 96 0.99 10.91 10.68
CA ALA A 96 0.05 9.80 10.69
C ALA A 96 -0.79 9.92 11.95
N GLY A 97 -1.98 9.34 11.89
CA GLY A 97 -2.87 9.35 13.05
C GLY A 97 -4.10 8.54 12.76
N THR A 98 -4.81 8.20 13.84
CA THR A 98 -6.11 7.54 13.75
C THR A 98 -7.03 8.22 14.73
N LEU A 99 -8.34 8.13 14.45
CA LEU A 99 -9.31 8.76 15.32
C LEU A 99 -9.17 8.22 16.74
N GLY A 100 -9.07 9.14 17.69
CA GLY A 100 -8.98 8.78 19.10
C GLY A 100 -7.60 8.45 19.60
N SER A 101 -6.59 8.48 18.75
CA SER A 101 -5.22 8.14 19.17
C SER A 101 -4.38 9.39 19.42
N GLU A 102 -4.32 10.29 18.46
CA GLU A 102 -3.49 11.48 18.58
C GLU A 102 -4.30 12.77 18.58
N VAL A 103 -5.51 12.69 18.06
CA VAL A 103 -6.37 13.85 17.93
C VAL A 103 -7.60 13.58 18.77
N GLU A 104 -8.08 14.60 19.47
CA GLU A 104 -9.30 14.49 20.24
C GLU A 104 -10.44 14.10 19.30
N ASP A 105 -11.20 13.11 19.72
CA ASP A 105 -12.34 12.65 18.96
C ASP A 105 -13.46 13.65 19.04
N ARG A 106 -13.77 14.27 17.92
CA ARG A 106 -14.83 15.27 17.86
C ARG A 106 -16.02 14.82 17.05
N SER A 107 -16.08 13.55 16.75
CA SER A 107 -17.16 13.06 15.89
C SER A 107 -18.53 13.28 16.50
N GLY A 108 -18.62 13.33 17.83
CA GLY A 108 -19.89 13.60 18.49
C GLY A 108 -20.18 15.06 18.73
N ALA A 109 -19.25 15.94 18.41
CA ALA A 109 -19.44 17.36 18.64
C ALA A 109 -20.36 17.93 17.56
N PRO A 110 -21.13 19.00 17.89
CA PRO A 110 -21.87 19.66 16.84
C PRO A 110 -20.88 20.16 15.81
N GLU A 111 -20.98 19.63 14.66
CA GLU A 111 -20.00 19.92 13.66
C GLU A 111 -20.13 21.32 13.18
N PRO A 112 -19.10 21.93 13.14
CA PRO A 112 -19.14 23.14 12.36
C PRO A 112 -19.54 22.77 10.96
N THR A 113 -20.02 21.78 11.32
CA THR A 113 -20.17 21.01 10.64
C THR A 113 -19.98 20.74 9.81
N PRO A 114 -20.31 20.76 9.44
CA PRO A 114 -20.07 20.15 8.72
C PRO A 114 -19.95 19.83 8.07
N VAL A 115 -20.21 19.99 7.99
CA VAL A 115 -20.05 19.30 7.40
C VAL A 115 -20.24 18.88 6.79
N THR A 116 -20.66 19.10 6.72
CA THR A 116 -20.93 18.47 6.17
C THR A 116 -20.77 18.17 5.36
N SER A 117 -20.85 18.22 5.39
CA SER A 117 -20.66 17.77 4.73
C SER A 117 -20.24 17.26 4.24
N PRO A 118 -20.24 17.26 4.20
CA PRO A 118 -19.82 16.75 3.87
C PRO A 118 -19.03 16.44 3.76
N ARG A 119 -18.61 16.55 4.17
CA ARG A 119 -17.98 16.44 4.25
C ARG A 119 -17.40 16.23 3.74
N PRO A 120 -17.36 16.63 4.02
CA PRO A 120 -16.93 16.48 3.64
C PRO A 120 -16.65 16.05 3.63
N GLY A 121 -16.72 16.18 4.15
CA GLY A 121 -16.69 15.81 4.17
C GLY A 121 -16.54 15.47 4.16
#